data_556bd438a5555e4f5398d8e58714e1aa
#
_entry.id   556bd438a5555e4f5398d8e58714e1aa
#
_cell.length_a   1.000
_cell.length_b   1.000
_cell.length_c   1.000
_cell.angle_alpha   90.00
_cell.angle_beta   90.00
_cell.angle_gamma   90.00
#
_symmetry.space_group_name_H-M   'P 1'
#
loop_
_entity.id
_entity.type
_entity.pdbx_description
1 polymer ?
#
loop_
_entity_poly.entity_id
_entity_poly.type
_entity_poly.pdbx_seq_one_letter_code
_entity_poly.pdbx_strand_id
1 'polypeptide(L)'
;MMLSDIEIAQQAQMKPIVEIASQLGIDEEELELYGKYKAKVTYGLWDRIKDREDGKLVLVTAITPTPAGEGKTTTTVGLAQGLAKLGKKVSIGLREPSLGPSFGVKGGAAGGGYSQVVPMEDINLHFTGDLHAITAAHNLLAALLDNHLQQGNVLNIDSRRVVFRRVMDLNERALRNVIVGLGGKANGVPRESGFDITVASEVMAILCLSGSIHELKERLSQIVVAYTYEGKAVTAGDLNAQGSMAVLLKDALKPNLVQTLEHVPAFVHGGPFANIAHG
;
A
#
# COMPACT_ATOMS: atom_id res chain seq x y z
N MET A 1 10.04 -31.96 -14.96
CA MET A 1 10.14 -31.21 -13.70
C MET A 1 9.07 -30.14 -13.76
N MET A 2 8.34 -29.88 -12.69
CA MET A 2 7.34 -28.81 -12.68
C MET A 2 8.09 -27.48 -12.55
N LEU A 3 7.74 -26.47 -13.38
CA LEU A 3 8.35 -25.15 -13.31
C LEU A 3 7.96 -24.46 -12.00
N SER A 4 8.86 -23.68 -11.44
CA SER A 4 8.57 -22.79 -10.30
C SER A 4 7.76 -21.57 -10.75
N ASP A 5 7.11 -20.87 -9.80
CA ASP A 5 6.31 -19.68 -10.08
C ASP A 5 7.10 -18.60 -10.82
N ILE A 6 8.37 -18.41 -10.46
CA ILE A 6 9.25 -17.44 -11.11
C ILE A 6 9.62 -17.86 -12.54
N GLU A 7 9.89 -19.13 -12.77
CA GLU A 7 10.18 -19.64 -14.13
C GLU A 7 8.98 -19.51 -15.05
N ILE A 8 7.76 -19.72 -14.54
CA ILE A 8 6.52 -19.51 -15.27
C ILE A 8 6.35 -18.02 -15.61
N ALA A 9 6.55 -17.14 -14.62
CA ALA A 9 6.44 -15.69 -14.81
C ALA A 9 7.46 -15.13 -15.82
N GLN A 10 8.71 -15.62 -15.78
CA GLN A 10 9.78 -15.19 -16.70
C GLN A 10 9.55 -15.66 -18.13
N GLN A 11 8.80 -16.73 -18.36
CA GLN A 11 8.41 -17.20 -19.68
C GLN A 11 7.18 -16.49 -20.27
N ALA A 12 6.55 -15.59 -19.46
CA ALA A 12 5.34 -14.90 -19.87
C ALA A 12 5.58 -13.96 -21.07
N GLN A 13 4.73 -14.06 -22.07
CA GLN A 13 4.71 -13.14 -23.19
C GLN A 13 3.73 -12.00 -22.89
N MET A 14 4.22 -10.97 -22.18
CA MET A 14 3.41 -9.83 -21.79
C MET A 14 3.06 -8.93 -22.97
N LYS A 15 1.81 -8.44 -22.99
CA LYS A 15 1.39 -7.37 -23.91
C LYS A 15 1.77 -5.99 -23.36
N PRO A 16 1.97 -4.99 -24.22
CA PRO A 16 2.07 -3.60 -23.77
C PRO A 16 0.89 -3.20 -22.91
N ILE A 17 1.14 -2.42 -21.84
CA ILE A 17 0.08 -2.07 -20.89
C ILE A 17 -1.04 -1.25 -21.49
N VAL A 18 -0.76 -0.48 -22.53
CA VAL A 18 -1.77 0.29 -23.29
C VAL A 18 -2.78 -0.65 -23.98
N GLU A 19 -2.34 -1.81 -24.49
CA GLU A 19 -3.25 -2.81 -25.06
C GLU A 19 -4.12 -3.49 -24.00
N ILE A 20 -3.59 -3.67 -22.81
CA ILE A 20 -4.36 -4.19 -21.66
C ILE A 20 -5.39 -3.17 -21.19
N ALA A 21 -5.00 -1.90 -21.09
CA ALA A 21 -5.88 -0.80 -20.71
C ALA A 21 -7.06 -0.65 -21.69
N SER A 22 -6.79 -0.76 -22.99
CA SER A 22 -7.82 -0.65 -24.03
C SER A 22 -8.93 -1.70 -23.93
N GLN A 23 -8.66 -2.89 -23.34
CA GLN A 23 -9.69 -3.90 -23.08
C GLN A 23 -10.77 -3.41 -22.09
N LEU A 24 -10.41 -2.46 -21.22
CA LEU A 24 -11.31 -1.81 -20.26
C LEU A 24 -11.89 -0.48 -20.79
N GLY A 25 -11.46 -0.04 -21.98
CA GLY A 25 -11.82 1.28 -22.52
C GLY A 25 -11.14 2.42 -21.78
N ILE A 26 -9.91 2.18 -21.32
CA ILE A 26 -9.02 3.20 -20.74
C ILE A 26 -8.10 3.68 -21.85
N ASP A 27 -8.09 4.98 -22.09
CA ASP A 27 -7.29 5.63 -23.12
C ASP A 27 -5.85 5.85 -22.64
N GLU A 28 -4.89 5.99 -23.57
CA GLU A 28 -3.48 6.14 -23.23
C GLU A 28 -3.21 7.41 -22.41
N GLU A 29 -3.95 8.48 -22.65
CA GLU A 29 -3.88 9.75 -21.92
C GLU A 29 -4.33 9.63 -20.45
N GLU A 30 -5.05 8.56 -20.11
CA GLU A 30 -5.48 8.25 -18.74
C GLU A 30 -4.47 7.37 -18.00
N LEU A 31 -3.30 7.10 -18.62
CA LEU A 31 -2.24 6.29 -18.05
C LEU A 31 -0.97 7.11 -17.81
N GLU A 32 -0.33 6.84 -16.69
CA GLU A 32 1.05 7.22 -16.42
C GLU A 32 1.91 5.95 -16.53
N LEU A 33 2.70 5.85 -17.61
CA LEU A 33 3.44 4.64 -17.93
C LEU A 33 4.66 4.45 -17.01
N TYR A 34 4.79 3.27 -16.42
CA TYR A 34 5.95 2.80 -15.66
C TYR A 34 6.67 1.70 -16.47
N GLY A 35 7.25 2.09 -17.59
CA GLY A 35 7.79 1.17 -18.58
C GLY A 35 6.71 0.57 -19.47
N LYS A 36 7.01 -0.56 -20.12
CA LYS A 36 6.15 -1.15 -21.17
C LYS A 36 4.94 -1.91 -20.60
N TYR A 37 5.05 -2.44 -19.38
CA TYR A 37 4.13 -3.47 -18.87
C TYR A 37 3.38 -3.06 -17.61
N LYS A 38 3.60 -1.84 -17.12
CA LYS A 38 2.97 -1.28 -15.92
C LYS A 38 2.52 0.14 -16.18
N ALA A 39 1.43 0.56 -15.56
CA ALA A 39 1.00 1.96 -15.55
C ALA A 39 0.27 2.29 -14.27
N LYS A 40 0.21 3.56 -13.92
CA LYS A 40 -0.78 4.09 -12.99
C LYS A 40 -1.93 4.68 -13.77
N VAL A 41 -3.13 4.54 -13.21
CA VAL A 41 -4.34 5.12 -13.79
C VAL A 41 -4.58 6.49 -13.19
N THR A 42 -4.80 7.50 -14.05
CA THR A 42 -5.00 8.88 -13.62
C THR A 42 -6.40 9.11 -13.02
N TYR A 43 -6.56 10.18 -12.26
CA TYR A 43 -7.86 10.57 -11.69
C TYR A 43 -8.90 10.93 -12.76
N GLY A 44 -8.48 11.35 -13.94
CA GLY A 44 -9.37 11.66 -15.06
C GLY A 44 -10.26 10.49 -15.46
N LEU A 45 -9.75 9.25 -15.35
CA LEU A 45 -10.57 8.07 -15.58
C LEU A 45 -11.75 8.02 -14.62
N TRP A 46 -11.53 8.24 -13.31
CA TRP A 46 -12.60 8.20 -12.32
C TRP A 46 -13.70 9.23 -12.64
N ASP A 47 -13.33 10.45 -12.99
CA ASP A 47 -14.30 11.50 -13.36
C ASP A 47 -15.14 11.11 -14.58
N ARG A 48 -14.57 10.36 -15.52
CA ARG A 48 -15.26 9.88 -16.73
C ARG A 48 -16.19 8.69 -16.48
N ILE A 49 -15.89 7.85 -15.49
CA ILE A 49 -16.63 6.58 -15.29
C ILE A 49 -17.51 6.55 -14.05
N LYS A 50 -17.37 7.46 -13.07
CA LYS A 50 -18.05 7.42 -11.76
C LYS A 50 -19.58 7.35 -11.82
N ASP A 51 -20.17 7.84 -12.92
CA ASP A 51 -21.63 7.84 -13.12
C ASP A 51 -22.10 6.67 -14.02
N ARG A 52 -21.21 5.74 -14.37
CA ARG A 52 -21.59 4.54 -15.13
C ARG A 52 -22.19 3.48 -14.21
N GLU A 53 -23.03 2.61 -14.79
CA GLU A 53 -23.54 1.44 -14.09
C GLU A 53 -22.42 0.51 -13.66
N ASP A 54 -22.47 0.09 -12.40
CA ASP A 54 -21.49 -0.82 -11.82
C ASP A 54 -21.55 -2.21 -12.43
N GLY A 55 -20.39 -2.82 -12.61
CA GLY A 55 -20.28 -4.25 -12.95
C GLY A 55 -20.62 -5.14 -11.76
N LYS A 56 -20.65 -6.44 -12.01
CA LYS A 56 -20.84 -7.43 -10.94
C LYS A 56 -19.56 -7.62 -10.14
N LEU A 57 -19.63 -7.36 -8.83
CA LEU A 57 -18.54 -7.59 -7.90
C LEU A 57 -18.55 -9.02 -7.38
N VAL A 58 -17.43 -9.72 -7.49
CA VAL A 58 -17.19 -11.03 -6.89
C VAL A 58 -16.07 -10.92 -5.87
N LEU A 59 -16.39 -11.11 -4.60
CA LEU A 59 -15.41 -11.10 -3.50
C LEU A 59 -14.86 -12.52 -3.28
N VAL A 60 -13.52 -12.65 -3.38
CA VAL A 60 -12.82 -13.88 -2.99
C VAL A 60 -12.18 -13.67 -1.63
N THR A 61 -12.60 -14.42 -0.64
CA THR A 61 -12.16 -14.29 0.74
C THR A 61 -11.90 -15.66 1.38
N ALA A 62 -11.43 -15.66 2.63
CA ALA A 62 -11.26 -16.87 3.43
C ALA A 62 -11.79 -16.63 4.85
N ILE A 63 -12.31 -17.67 5.48
CA ILE A 63 -12.90 -17.61 6.83
C ILE A 63 -11.82 -17.39 7.89
N THR A 64 -10.68 -18.10 7.76
CA THR A 64 -9.61 -18.10 8.76
C THR A 64 -8.24 -17.98 8.09
N PRO A 65 -7.32 -17.13 8.59
CA PRO A 65 -5.96 -17.07 8.07
C PRO A 65 -5.16 -18.34 8.47
N THR A 66 -4.27 -18.78 7.57
CA THR A 66 -3.32 -19.87 7.84
C THR A 66 -1.88 -19.41 7.63
N PRO A 67 -0.88 -20.05 8.25
CA PRO A 67 0.53 -19.68 8.05
C PRO A 67 0.99 -19.75 6.59
N ALA A 68 0.51 -20.73 5.84
CA ALA A 68 0.88 -20.94 4.42
C ALA A 68 0.09 -20.04 3.45
N GLY A 69 -0.98 -19.38 3.92
CA GLY A 69 -1.93 -18.67 3.06
C GLY A 69 -3.06 -19.57 2.60
N GLU A 70 -4.17 -18.98 2.15
CA GLU A 70 -5.41 -19.67 1.80
C GLU A 70 -5.68 -19.70 0.28
N GLY A 71 -4.74 -19.22 -0.53
CA GLY A 71 -4.86 -19.21 -1.99
C GLY A 71 -5.86 -18.19 -2.55
N LYS A 72 -6.25 -17.14 -1.78
CA LYS A 72 -7.19 -16.11 -2.25
C LYS A 72 -6.76 -15.47 -3.57
N THR A 73 -5.51 -15.03 -3.66
CA THR A 73 -4.97 -14.39 -4.87
C THR A 73 -4.96 -15.36 -6.05
N THR A 74 -4.45 -16.57 -5.87
CA THR A 74 -4.42 -17.61 -6.91
C THR A 74 -5.83 -17.94 -7.42
N THR A 75 -6.81 -18.07 -6.50
CA THR A 75 -8.21 -18.31 -6.85
C THR A 75 -8.80 -17.12 -7.61
N THR A 76 -8.54 -15.88 -7.18
CA THR A 76 -9.04 -14.67 -7.85
C THR A 76 -8.52 -14.58 -9.28
N VAL A 77 -7.21 -14.78 -9.46
CA VAL A 77 -6.58 -14.73 -10.79
C VAL A 77 -7.12 -15.85 -11.68
N GLY A 78 -7.14 -17.09 -11.18
CA GLY A 78 -7.64 -18.25 -11.95
C GLY A 78 -9.11 -18.10 -12.34
N LEU A 79 -9.95 -17.59 -11.44
CA LEU A 79 -11.37 -17.32 -11.74
C LEU A 79 -11.50 -16.26 -12.87
N ALA A 80 -10.75 -15.18 -12.77
CA ALA A 80 -10.79 -14.12 -13.78
C ALA A 80 -10.30 -14.61 -15.16
N GLN A 81 -9.20 -15.35 -15.19
CA GLN A 81 -8.70 -15.98 -16.42
C GLN A 81 -9.74 -16.95 -17.02
N GLY A 82 -10.41 -17.76 -16.19
CA GLY A 82 -11.49 -18.65 -16.63
C GLY A 82 -12.69 -17.87 -17.19
N LEU A 83 -13.11 -16.79 -16.54
CA LEU A 83 -14.19 -15.94 -17.03
C LEU A 83 -13.85 -15.26 -18.35
N ALA A 84 -12.61 -14.79 -18.50
CA ALA A 84 -12.13 -14.19 -19.76
C ALA A 84 -12.15 -15.21 -20.91
N LYS A 85 -11.74 -16.46 -20.67
CA LYS A 85 -11.86 -17.56 -21.64
C LYS A 85 -13.29 -17.87 -22.07
N LEU A 86 -14.26 -17.63 -21.19
CA LEU A 86 -15.68 -17.72 -21.50
C LEU A 86 -16.24 -16.44 -22.17
N GLY A 87 -15.38 -15.53 -22.61
CA GLY A 87 -15.77 -14.31 -23.31
C GLY A 87 -16.38 -13.23 -22.43
N LYS A 88 -16.22 -13.30 -21.11
CA LYS A 88 -16.70 -12.27 -20.19
C LYS A 88 -15.69 -11.12 -20.10
N LYS A 89 -16.18 -9.87 -20.08
CA LYS A 89 -15.38 -8.72 -19.71
C LYS A 89 -15.12 -8.80 -18.20
N VAL A 90 -13.85 -8.87 -17.82
CA VAL A 90 -13.44 -9.04 -16.42
C VAL A 90 -12.16 -8.25 -16.15
N SER A 91 -12.08 -7.70 -14.96
CA SER A 91 -10.84 -7.18 -14.37
C SER A 91 -10.72 -7.69 -12.94
N ILE A 92 -9.53 -7.66 -12.39
CA ILE A 92 -9.29 -8.06 -11.00
C ILE A 92 -8.71 -6.90 -10.20
N GLY A 93 -9.05 -6.83 -8.92
CA GLY A 93 -8.46 -5.94 -7.94
C GLY A 93 -7.68 -6.77 -6.92
N LEU A 94 -6.41 -6.50 -6.78
CA LEU A 94 -5.51 -7.16 -5.83
C LEU A 94 -4.85 -6.16 -4.91
N ARG A 95 -4.50 -6.62 -3.73
CA ARG A 95 -3.67 -5.88 -2.80
C ARG A 95 -2.21 -5.92 -3.24
N GLU A 96 -1.53 -4.78 -3.13
CA GLU A 96 -0.09 -4.70 -3.36
C GLU A 96 0.68 -5.50 -2.29
N PRO A 97 1.66 -6.33 -2.67
CA PRO A 97 2.43 -7.10 -1.71
C PRO A 97 3.43 -6.23 -0.96
N SER A 98 3.60 -6.53 0.34
CA SER A 98 4.65 -5.99 1.19
C SER A 98 5.92 -6.81 1.05
N LEU A 99 7.09 -6.18 1.16
CA LEU A 99 8.40 -6.87 1.11
C LEU A 99 8.54 -7.89 2.23
N GLY A 100 8.05 -7.60 3.43
CA GLY A 100 8.15 -8.52 4.56
C GLY A 100 7.56 -9.91 4.26
N PRO A 101 6.28 -10.03 3.89
CA PRO A 101 5.69 -11.29 3.44
C PRO A 101 6.33 -11.88 2.20
N SER A 102 6.77 -11.06 1.23
CA SER A 102 7.40 -11.53 -0.01
C SER A 102 8.70 -12.30 0.25
N PHE A 103 9.51 -11.85 1.22
CA PHE A 103 10.71 -12.54 1.69
C PHE A 103 10.45 -13.50 2.86
N GLY A 104 9.20 -13.67 3.28
CA GLY A 104 8.79 -14.55 4.37
C GLY A 104 8.26 -15.89 3.89
N VAL A 105 7.67 -16.65 4.82
CA VAL A 105 7.12 -18.00 4.58
C VAL A 105 5.96 -17.99 3.56
N LYS A 106 5.20 -16.88 3.45
CA LYS A 106 4.08 -16.77 2.52
C LYS A 106 4.49 -16.51 1.07
N GLY A 107 5.72 -16.05 0.82
CA GLY A 107 6.17 -15.66 -0.50
C GLY A 107 5.45 -14.43 -1.05
N GLY A 108 5.58 -14.18 -2.35
CA GLY A 108 4.97 -13.04 -3.03
C GLY A 108 3.44 -13.16 -3.19
N ALA A 109 2.79 -12.02 -3.45
CA ALA A 109 1.33 -11.92 -3.56
C ALA A 109 0.84 -11.85 -5.02
N ALA A 110 1.67 -12.18 -6.00
CA ALA A 110 1.31 -12.15 -7.43
C ALA A 110 0.47 -13.37 -7.89
N GLY A 111 0.12 -14.28 -7.00
CA GLY A 111 -0.53 -15.57 -7.33
C GLY A 111 0.47 -16.72 -7.35
N GLY A 112 0.13 -17.83 -8.00
CA GLY A 112 0.99 -19.01 -8.10
C GLY A 112 0.65 -19.90 -9.30
N GLY A 113 1.61 -20.70 -9.76
CA GLY A 113 1.49 -21.51 -10.94
C GLY A 113 1.13 -20.68 -12.18
N TYR A 114 0.13 -21.10 -12.91
CA TYR A 114 -0.38 -20.36 -14.07
C TYR A 114 -1.45 -19.30 -13.72
N SER A 115 -1.80 -19.16 -12.45
CA SER A 115 -2.70 -18.10 -11.95
C SER A 115 -1.89 -16.97 -11.33
N GLN A 116 -1.16 -16.24 -12.15
CA GLN A 116 -0.26 -15.16 -11.73
C GLN A 116 -0.55 -13.84 -12.43
N VAL A 117 -0.21 -12.76 -11.73
CA VAL A 117 -0.12 -11.39 -12.26
C VAL A 117 1.34 -11.10 -12.60
N VAL A 118 1.57 -10.48 -13.75
CA VAL A 118 2.91 -10.15 -14.25
C VAL A 118 3.04 -8.66 -14.59
N PRO A 119 4.23 -8.08 -14.46
CA PRO A 119 5.54 -8.68 -14.11
C PRO A 119 5.67 -9.02 -12.61
N MET A 120 5.79 -10.29 -12.28
CA MET A 120 5.75 -10.77 -10.90
C MET A 120 6.88 -10.22 -10.02
N GLU A 121 8.11 -10.18 -10.55
CA GLU A 121 9.27 -9.71 -9.80
C GLU A 121 9.12 -8.24 -9.41
N ASP A 122 8.69 -7.39 -10.35
CA ASP A 122 8.44 -5.97 -10.07
C ASP A 122 7.35 -5.79 -9.00
N ILE A 123 6.23 -6.53 -9.13
CA ILE A 123 5.11 -6.44 -8.20
C ILE A 123 5.51 -6.85 -6.78
N ASN A 124 6.32 -7.89 -6.64
CA ASN A 124 6.76 -8.40 -5.33
C ASN A 124 7.89 -7.58 -4.68
N LEU A 125 8.50 -6.65 -5.41
CA LEU A 125 9.58 -5.81 -4.91
C LEU A 125 9.11 -4.36 -4.72
N HIS A 126 9.69 -3.42 -5.46
CA HIS A 126 9.38 -2.00 -5.29
C HIS A 126 8.23 -1.50 -6.18
N PHE A 127 7.78 -2.31 -7.09
CA PHE A 127 6.69 -2.10 -8.04
C PHE A 127 6.69 -0.72 -8.71
N THR A 128 5.86 0.20 -8.23
CA THR A 128 5.82 1.61 -8.65
C THR A 128 6.18 2.58 -7.53
N GLY A 129 6.60 2.07 -6.38
CA GLY A 129 7.09 2.84 -5.25
C GLY A 129 6.04 3.21 -4.20
N ASP A 130 4.82 2.67 -4.26
CA ASP A 130 3.73 3.05 -3.36
C ASP A 130 4.03 2.75 -1.90
N LEU A 131 4.53 1.54 -1.59
CA LEU A 131 4.90 1.19 -0.21
C LEU A 131 6.08 2.02 0.32
N HIS A 132 7.01 2.39 -0.56
CA HIS A 132 8.09 3.31 -0.20
C HIS A 132 7.54 4.72 0.10
N ALA A 133 6.61 5.22 -0.70
CA ALA A 133 5.95 6.51 -0.46
C ALA A 133 5.20 6.52 0.88
N ILE A 134 4.47 5.45 1.20
CA ILE A 134 3.77 5.28 2.47
C ILE A 134 4.75 5.26 3.64
N THR A 135 5.83 4.49 3.53
CA THR A 135 6.91 4.44 4.53
C THR A 135 7.52 5.84 4.75
N ALA A 136 7.81 6.55 3.68
CA ALA A 136 8.38 7.89 3.75
C ALA A 136 7.41 8.89 4.40
N ALA A 137 6.13 8.92 4.01
CA ALA A 137 5.13 9.81 4.58
C ALA A 137 4.87 9.51 6.06
N HIS A 138 4.80 8.26 6.44
CA HIS A 138 4.63 7.84 7.83
C HIS A 138 5.83 8.26 8.69
N ASN A 139 7.04 7.98 8.24
CA ASN A 139 8.24 8.30 8.98
C ASN A 139 8.54 9.81 9.00
N LEU A 140 8.06 10.58 8.00
CA LEU A 140 8.08 12.03 8.05
C LEU A 140 7.27 12.56 9.24
N LEU A 141 6.06 12.04 9.48
CA LEU A 141 5.25 12.43 10.63
C LEU A 141 5.97 12.13 11.95
N ALA A 142 6.59 10.94 12.07
CA ALA A 142 7.38 10.59 13.25
C ALA A 142 8.58 11.54 13.45
N ALA A 143 9.24 11.95 12.37
CA ALA A 143 10.35 12.90 12.44
C ALA A 143 9.89 14.31 12.82
N LEU A 144 8.74 14.76 12.30
CA LEU A 144 8.16 16.07 12.68
C LEU A 144 7.76 16.09 14.15
N LEU A 145 7.21 15.01 14.67
CA LEU A 145 6.91 14.86 16.10
C LEU A 145 8.18 14.95 16.96
N ASP A 146 9.25 14.24 16.60
CA ASP A 146 10.51 14.30 17.32
C ASP A 146 11.15 15.70 17.25
N ASN A 147 11.07 16.35 16.09
CA ASN A 147 11.52 17.71 15.93
C ASN A 147 10.72 18.69 16.81
N HIS A 148 9.40 18.51 16.90
CA HIS A 148 8.54 19.32 17.78
C HIS A 148 8.93 19.17 19.25
N LEU A 149 9.16 17.94 19.73
CA LEU A 149 9.64 17.69 21.09
C LEU A 149 10.99 18.36 21.37
N GLN A 150 11.88 18.33 20.39
CA GLN A 150 13.24 18.90 20.51
C GLN A 150 13.25 20.44 20.46
N GLN A 151 12.35 21.05 19.68
CA GLN A 151 12.34 22.50 19.38
C GLN A 151 11.37 23.28 20.29
N GLY A 152 11.25 22.88 21.53
CA GLY A 152 10.52 23.63 22.56
C GLY A 152 9.14 23.08 22.94
N ASN A 153 8.65 22.06 22.25
CA ASN A 153 7.42 21.31 22.63
C ASN A 153 6.23 22.22 22.98
N VAL A 154 5.92 23.18 22.13
CA VAL A 154 4.87 24.20 22.40
C VAL A 154 3.47 23.59 22.57
N LEU A 155 3.23 22.37 22.08
CA LEU A 155 2.00 21.61 22.29
C LEU A 155 1.96 20.88 23.66
N ASN A 156 2.98 21.01 24.48
CA ASN A 156 3.08 20.39 25.80
C ASN A 156 2.91 18.87 25.80
N ILE A 157 3.50 18.19 24.79
CA ILE A 157 3.45 16.73 24.64
C ILE A 157 4.23 16.04 25.75
N ASP A 158 3.61 15.06 26.42
CA ASP A 158 4.34 14.14 27.32
C ASP A 158 5.10 13.11 26.46
N SER A 159 6.43 13.20 26.48
CA SER A 159 7.31 12.31 25.70
C SER A 159 7.15 10.83 26.01
N ARG A 160 6.57 10.49 27.18
CA ARG A 160 6.24 9.11 27.59
C ARG A 160 4.91 8.63 27.01
N ARG A 161 4.12 9.52 26.41
CA ARG A 161 2.80 9.26 25.86
C ARG A 161 2.75 9.49 24.33
N VAL A 162 3.88 9.31 23.68
CA VAL A 162 3.95 9.22 22.22
C VAL A 162 3.48 7.85 21.78
N VAL A 163 2.41 7.80 20.99
CA VAL A 163 1.80 6.55 20.52
C VAL A 163 2.14 6.22 19.07
N PHE A 164 2.62 7.20 18.32
CA PHE A 164 2.98 7.06 16.91
C PHE A 164 4.40 6.51 16.79
N ARG A 165 4.51 5.30 16.23
CA ARG A 165 5.77 4.62 15.98
C ARG A 165 6.26 4.88 14.56
N ARG A 166 7.47 4.44 14.24
CA ARG A 166 8.00 4.40 12.87
C ARG A 166 7.54 3.14 12.15
N VAL A 167 7.77 3.09 10.83
CA VAL A 167 7.50 1.88 10.04
C VAL A 167 8.68 1.52 9.15
N MET A 168 8.74 0.23 8.82
CA MET A 168 9.61 -0.32 7.81
C MET A 168 8.86 -1.44 7.07
N ASP A 169 9.04 -1.55 5.75
CA ASP A 169 8.32 -2.58 4.98
C ASP A 169 9.03 -3.94 5.01
N LEU A 170 9.45 -4.35 6.20
CA LEU A 170 10.06 -5.64 6.49
C LEU A 170 9.57 -6.19 7.83
N ASN A 171 9.60 -7.51 7.98
CA ASN A 171 9.38 -8.17 9.26
C ASN A 171 10.68 -8.11 10.08
N GLU A 172 10.82 -7.08 10.92
CA GLU A 172 12.03 -6.88 11.73
C GLU A 172 11.70 -6.95 13.24
N ARG A 173 12.03 -8.07 13.84
CA ARG A 173 11.70 -8.33 15.26
C ARG A 173 12.56 -7.49 16.22
N ALA A 174 13.82 -7.26 15.88
CA ALA A 174 14.76 -6.54 16.75
C ALA A 174 14.38 -5.05 16.91
N LEU A 175 13.67 -4.49 15.93
CA LEU A 175 13.25 -3.08 15.94
C LEU A 175 11.87 -2.85 16.56
N ARG A 176 11.19 -3.88 17.05
CA ARG A 176 9.84 -3.72 17.66
C ARG A 176 9.85 -2.84 18.90
N ASN A 177 10.92 -2.87 19.68
CA ASN A 177 11.13 -1.99 20.83
C ASN A 177 12.55 -1.47 20.81
N VAL A 178 12.69 -0.15 20.67
CA VAL A 178 13.98 0.54 20.60
C VAL A 178 13.94 1.80 21.47
N ILE A 179 15.10 2.30 21.84
CA ILE A 179 15.24 3.64 22.43
C ILE A 179 15.67 4.60 21.30
N VAL A 180 14.89 5.66 21.10
CA VAL A 180 15.22 6.74 20.15
C VAL A 180 15.73 7.96 20.89
N GLY A 181 16.41 8.88 20.19
CA GLY A 181 16.87 10.16 20.74
C GLY A 181 18.12 10.07 21.63
N LEU A 182 18.85 8.95 21.61
CA LEU A 182 20.13 8.81 22.34
C LEU A 182 21.22 9.65 21.69
N GLY A 183 22.27 9.96 22.47
CA GLY A 183 23.46 10.68 21.98
C GLY A 183 23.51 12.16 22.44
N GLY A 184 22.74 12.51 23.44
CA GLY A 184 22.76 13.83 24.09
C GLY A 184 21.80 14.85 23.47
N LYS A 185 21.83 16.07 24.00
CA LYS A 185 20.84 17.12 23.72
C LYS A 185 20.64 17.44 22.23
N ALA A 186 21.66 17.25 21.42
CA ALA A 186 21.58 17.53 19.97
C ALA A 186 20.77 16.49 19.19
N ASN A 187 20.55 15.30 19.75
CA ASN A 187 19.95 14.16 19.05
C ASN A 187 18.48 13.89 19.39
N GLY A 188 17.89 14.69 20.26
CA GLY A 188 16.46 14.60 20.59
C GLY A 188 16.18 14.21 22.04
N VAL A 189 14.92 13.82 22.31
CA VAL A 189 14.45 13.44 23.64
C VAL A 189 14.44 11.91 23.73
N PRO A 190 15.26 11.28 24.61
CA PRO A 190 15.28 9.84 24.77
C PRO A 190 13.91 9.28 25.22
N ARG A 191 13.40 8.30 24.48
CA ARG A 191 12.17 7.60 24.81
C ARG A 191 12.08 6.22 24.17
N GLU A 192 11.22 5.38 24.68
CA GLU A 192 10.86 4.13 24.03
C GLU A 192 10.07 4.40 22.74
N SER A 193 10.31 3.60 21.71
CA SER A 193 9.61 3.61 20.44
C SER A 193 9.75 2.24 19.77
N GLY A 194 9.45 2.15 18.48
CA GLY A 194 9.62 0.92 17.71
C GLY A 194 9.32 1.15 16.24
N PHE A 195 9.42 0.05 15.48
CA PHE A 195 9.07 0.00 14.09
C PHE A 195 7.99 -1.06 13.87
N ASP A 196 6.88 -0.66 13.27
CA ASP A 196 5.85 -1.56 12.79
C ASP A 196 6.05 -1.81 11.29
N ILE A 197 5.37 -2.81 10.70
CA ILE A 197 5.46 -3.02 9.27
C ILE A 197 4.59 -1.99 8.52
N THR A 198 5.07 -1.45 7.41
CA THR A 198 4.41 -0.37 6.65
C THR A 198 2.95 -0.69 6.32
N VAL A 199 2.64 -1.91 5.91
CA VAL A 199 1.25 -2.32 5.57
C VAL A 199 0.31 -2.45 6.77
N ALA A 200 0.83 -2.37 7.99
CA ALA A 200 0.04 -2.29 9.22
C ALA A 200 -0.14 -0.85 9.72
N SER A 201 0.28 0.15 8.96
CA SER A 201 0.18 1.55 9.36
C SER A 201 -1.21 2.14 9.09
N GLU A 202 -1.61 3.10 9.93
CA GLU A 202 -2.81 3.91 9.72
C GLU A 202 -2.72 4.72 8.41
N VAL A 203 -1.52 5.18 8.03
CA VAL A 203 -1.30 5.89 6.75
C VAL A 203 -1.67 5.01 5.55
N MET A 204 -1.32 3.72 5.59
CA MET A 204 -1.74 2.75 4.56
C MET A 204 -3.27 2.62 4.52
N ALA A 205 -3.93 2.50 5.67
CA ALA A 205 -5.39 2.38 5.73
C ALA A 205 -6.08 3.64 5.20
N ILE A 206 -5.59 4.81 5.58
CA ILE A 206 -6.10 6.11 5.12
C ILE A 206 -5.94 6.23 3.60
N LEU A 207 -4.77 5.89 3.04
CA LEU A 207 -4.55 5.91 1.60
C LEU A 207 -5.60 5.07 0.85
N CYS A 208 -5.86 3.85 1.34
CA CYS A 208 -6.80 2.93 0.69
C CYS A 208 -8.26 3.34 0.79
N LEU A 209 -8.61 4.18 1.77
CA LEU A 209 -9.98 4.65 2.00
C LEU A 209 -10.25 6.04 1.43
N SER A 210 -9.24 6.71 0.89
CA SER A 210 -9.35 8.08 0.38
C SER A 210 -9.67 8.09 -1.11
N GLY A 211 -10.77 8.73 -1.49
CA GLY A 211 -11.18 8.87 -2.89
C GLY A 211 -10.55 10.09 -3.59
N SER A 212 -9.85 10.96 -2.87
CA SER A 212 -9.20 12.14 -3.41
C SER A 212 -8.03 12.62 -2.56
N ILE A 213 -7.15 13.45 -3.14
CA ILE A 213 -6.03 14.06 -2.40
C ILE A 213 -6.53 15.00 -1.28
N HIS A 214 -7.69 15.60 -1.45
CA HIS A 214 -8.29 16.46 -0.44
C HIS A 214 -8.73 15.64 0.78
N GLU A 215 -9.49 14.59 0.54
CA GLU A 215 -9.92 13.65 1.59
C GLU A 215 -8.72 12.98 2.27
N LEU A 216 -7.68 12.61 1.49
CA LEU A 216 -6.43 12.08 2.04
C LEU A 216 -5.83 13.05 3.07
N LYS A 217 -5.70 14.34 2.72
CA LYS A 217 -5.17 15.37 3.64
C LYS A 217 -6.01 15.52 4.90
N GLU A 218 -7.33 15.53 4.74
CA GLU A 218 -8.25 15.64 5.87
C GLU A 218 -8.09 14.48 6.84
N ARG A 219 -8.12 13.24 6.33
CA ARG A 219 -7.94 12.03 7.14
C ARG A 219 -6.57 11.97 7.79
N LEU A 220 -5.50 12.29 7.07
CA LEU A 220 -4.14 12.33 7.61
C LEU A 220 -4.03 13.32 8.77
N SER A 221 -4.73 14.47 8.73
CA SER A 221 -4.69 15.47 9.79
C SER A 221 -5.23 14.95 11.13
N GLN A 222 -6.08 13.92 11.10
CA GLN A 222 -6.75 13.35 12.28
C GLN A 222 -5.94 12.27 12.99
N ILE A 223 -4.82 11.81 12.42
CA ILE A 223 -3.95 10.80 13.05
C ILE A 223 -3.48 11.29 14.42
N VAL A 224 -3.80 10.54 15.47
CA VAL A 224 -3.33 10.82 16.82
C VAL A 224 -1.89 10.34 16.98
N VAL A 225 -0.98 11.25 17.33
CA VAL A 225 0.45 10.96 17.44
C VAL A 225 0.96 10.85 18.87
N ALA A 226 0.33 11.60 19.79
CA ALA A 226 0.75 11.68 21.19
C ALA A 226 -0.37 12.23 22.08
N TYR A 227 -0.09 12.34 23.38
CA TYR A 227 -0.93 13.04 24.34
C TYR A 227 -0.13 14.09 25.10
N THR A 228 -0.78 15.20 25.48
CA THR A 228 -0.20 16.23 26.35
C THR A 228 -0.08 15.73 27.78
N TYR A 229 0.64 16.48 28.65
CA TYR A 229 0.68 16.20 30.08
C TYR A 229 -0.69 16.25 30.74
N GLU A 230 -1.65 17.01 30.21
CA GLU A 230 -3.04 17.07 30.67
C GLU A 230 -3.92 15.95 30.07
N GLY A 231 -3.37 15.11 29.20
CA GLY A 231 -4.08 13.99 28.60
C GLY A 231 -4.89 14.33 27.35
N LYS A 232 -4.73 15.51 26.77
CA LYS A 232 -5.35 15.89 25.50
C LYS A 232 -4.61 15.22 24.35
N ALA A 233 -5.36 14.67 23.38
CA ALA A 233 -4.78 14.10 22.14
C ALA A 233 -4.13 15.19 21.30
N VAL A 234 -2.98 14.87 20.71
CA VAL A 234 -2.25 15.68 19.71
C VAL A 234 -2.27 14.94 18.40
N THR A 235 -2.63 15.63 17.33
CA THR A 235 -2.82 15.05 16.00
C THR A 235 -1.72 15.48 15.02
N ALA A 236 -1.65 14.82 13.87
CA ALA A 236 -0.82 15.23 12.76
C ALA A 236 -1.20 16.63 12.23
N GLY A 237 -2.46 17.02 12.37
CA GLY A 237 -2.97 18.37 12.06
C GLY A 237 -2.38 19.44 12.98
N ASP A 238 -2.27 19.15 14.29
CA ASP A 238 -1.63 20.07 15.25
C ASP A 238 -0.14 20.29 14.92
N LEU A 239 0.51 19.32 14.29
CA LEU A 239 1.89 19.41 13.78
C LEU A 239 1.99 20.00 12.37
N ASN A 240 0.86 20.32 11.71
CA ASN A 240 0.79 20.77 10.31
C ASN A 240 1.45 19.79 9.31
N ALA A 241 1.44 18.47 9.59
CA ALA A 241 2.16 17.46 8.83
C ALA A 241 1.40 16.99 7.57
N GLN A 242 0.07 17.07 7.54
CA GLN A 242 -0.80 16.48 6.54
C GLN A 242 -0.50 16.91 5.10
N GLY A 243 -0.05 18.15 4.92
CA GLY A 243 0.29 18.68 3.59
C GLY A 243 1.53 17.99 3.02
N SER A 244 2.61 17.92 3.81
CA SER A 244 3.86 17.26 3.42
C SER A 244 3.69 15.76 3.21
N MET A 245 2.89 15.10 4.07
CA MET A 245 2.54 13.69 3.90
C MET A 245 1.79 13.45 2.58
N ALA A 246 0.79 14.27 2.28
CA ALA A 246 -0.01 14.14 1.05
C ALA A 246 0.83 14.34 -0.22
N VAL A 247 1.82 15.24 -0.20
CA VAL A 247 2.75 15.41 -1.34
C VAL A 247 3.54 14.13 -1.60
N LEU A 248 4.02 13.45 -0.56
CA LEU A 248 4.72 12.17 -0.71
C LEU A 248 3.81 11.05 -1.23
N LEU A 249 2.52 11.10 -0.91
CA LEU A 249 1.54 10.08 -1.24
C LEU A 249 0.78 10.32 -2.56
N LYS A 250 0.99 11.48 -3.22
CA LYS A 250 0.17 11.89 -4.38
C LYS A 250 0.12 10.85 -5.51
N ASP A 251 1.24 10.19 -5.80
CA ASP A 251 1.31 9.20 -6.87
C ASP A 251 0.90 7.81 -6.37
N ALA A 252 1.12 7.50 -5.09
CA ALA A 252 0.67 6.26 -4.47
C ALA A 252 -0.86 6.14 -4.36
N LEU A 253 -1.60 7.25 -4.42
CA LEU A 253 -3.06 7.26 -4.41
C LEU A 253 -3.66 6.74 -5.73
N LYS A 254 -2.90 6.76 -6.84
CA LYS A 254 -3.33 6.26 -8.15
C LYS A 254 -3.16 4.74 -8.20
N PRO A 255 -4.18 3.96 -8.61
CA PRO A 255 -4.07 2.51 -8.71
C PRO A 255 -3.12 2.09 -9.85
N ASN A 256 -2.42 1.00 -9.64
CA ASN A 256 -1.54 0.40 -10.63
C ASN A 256 -2.33 -0.57 -11.52
N LEU A 257 -2.06 -0.54 -12.82
CA LEU A 257 -2.58 -1.45 -13.81
C LEU A 257 -1.45 -2.35 -14.33
N VAL A 258 -1.72 -3.65 -14.34
CA VAL A 258 -0.87 -4.73 -14.85
C VAL A 258 -1.75 -5.79 -15.54
N GLN A 259 -1.24 -6.98 -15.77
CA GLN A 259 -1.96 -8.06 -16.45
C GLN A 259 -1.71 -9.41 -15.79
N THR A 260 -2.61 -10.36 -16.01
CA THR A 260 -2.36 -11.77 -15.71
C THR A 260 -1.55 -12.43 -16.82
N LEU A 261 -1.07 -13.66 -16.59
CA LEU A 261 -0.40 -14.46 -17.64
C LEU A 261 -1.26 -14.63 -18.91
N GLU A 262 -2.59 -14.61 -18.77
CA GLU A 262 -3.53 -14.73 -19.88
C GLU A 262 -4.12 -13.36 -20.31
N HIS A 263 -3.40 -12.26 -20.01
CA HIS A 263 -3.71 -10.89 -20.43
C HIS A 263 -5.02 -10.31 -19.89
N VAL A 264 -5.53 -10.81 -18.77
CA VAL A 264 -6.65 -10.18 -18.07
C VAL A 264 -6.14 -8.93 -17.35
N PRO A 265 -6.80 -7.77 -17.49
CA PRO A 265 -6.42 -6.55 -16.76
C PRO A 265 -6.49 -6.75 -15.24
N ALA A 266 -5.46 -6.31 -14.55
CA ALA A 266 -5.35 -6.42 -13.09
C ALA A 266 -4.97 -5.08 -12.47
N PHE A 267 -5.81 -4.60 -11.56
CA PHE A 267 -5.48 -3.47 -10.69
C PHE A 267 -4.79 -3.99 -9.44
N VAL A 268 -3.63 -3.42 -9.11
CA VAL A 268 -2.89 -3.73 -7.88
C VAL A 268 -2.70 -2.42 -7.13
N HIS A 269 -3.26 -2.34 -5.93
CA HIS A 269 -3.24 -1.09 -5.19
C HIS A 269 -3.35 -1.33 -3.69
N GLY A 270 -2.54 -0.61 -2.93
CA GLY A 270 -2.58 -0.51 -1.48
C GLY A 270 -2.95 -1.81 -0.75
N GLY A 271 -3.67 -1.69 0.31
CA GLY A 271 -4.24 -2.82 1.03
C GLY A 271 -3.58 -3.07 2.38
N PRO A 272 -4.15 -2.52 3.45
CA PRO A 272 -3.69 -2.76 4.80
C PRO A 272 -3.86 -4.23 5.17
N PHE A 273 -3.12 -4.71 6.16
CA PHE A 273 -3.40 -6.00 6.77
C PHE A 273 -4.78 -6.00 7.43
N ALA A 274 -5.46 -7.16 7.43
CA ALA A 274 -6.82 -7.27 7.96
C ALA A 274 -6.96 -6.83 9.42
N ASN A 275 -5.92 -7.01 10.23
CA ASN A 275 -5.91 -6.58 11.63
C ASN A 275 -5.98 -5.04 11.80
N ILE A 276 -5.60 -4.26 10.80
CA ILE A 276 -5.79 -2.81 10.80
C ILE A 276 -7.24 -2.44 10.53
N ALA A 277 -7.92 -3.19 9.67
CA ALA A 277 -9.33 -2.94 9.38
C ALA A 277 -10.26 -3.23 10.58
N HIS A 278 -9.80 -3.98 11.55
CA HIS A 278 -10.53 -4.34 12.77
C HIS A 278 -10.06 -3.57 14.03
N GLY A 279 -8.98 -2.83 13.91
CA GLY A 279 -8.43 -2.00 15.00
C GLY A 279 -8.90 -0.58 14.91
#